data_095e585007632d20655cd54fe0fe6c99
#
_entry.id   095e585007632d20655cd54fe0fe6c99
#
_cell.length_a   1.000
_cell.length_b   1.000
_cell.length_c   1.000
_cell.angle_alpha   90.00
_cell.angle_beta   90.00
_cell.angle_gamma   90.00
#
_symmetry.space_group_name_H-M   'P 1'
#
loop_
_entity.id
_entity.type
_entity.pdbx_description
1 polymer ?
#
loop_
_entity_poly.entity_id
_entity_poly.type
_entity_poly.pdbx_seq_one_letter_code
_entity_poly.pdbx_strand_id
1 'polypeptide(L)'
;MKRNIGLLSLIMMFWFVISFITNILGPLIPDIISGFSLTNLAMAGFIPTFFFIAYAIMSIPAGILIDRFGEKPVLFCGFLMPFIGTILFACMPTYPMLLASCFIIGLGMAMLQTVLNPLQRAVGGEENYAFVAELAQFMFGIASFISPLVYTYLIKKLDPVTYEAGKNIFIDS
;
A
#
# COMPACT_ATOMS: atom_id res chain seq x y z
N MET A 1 -2.99 -30.28 -13.44
CA MET A 1 -4.05 -29.25 -13.29
C MET A 1 -3.90 -28.21 -14.40
N LYS A 2 -4.98 -27.82 -15.10
CA LYS A 2 -4.91 -26.72 -16.09
C LYS A 2 -4.59 -25.43 -15.32
N ARG A 3 -3.45 -24.85 -15.62
CA ARG A 3 -3.01 -23.56 -15.04
C ARG A 3 -4.03 -22.48 -15.39
N ASN A 4 -4.72 -21.94 -14.40
CA ASN A 4 -5.75 -20.92 -14.61
C ASN A 4 -5.05 -19.57 -14.81
N ILE A 5 -4.64 -19.28 -16.05
CA ILE A 5 -3.91 -18.07 -16.43
C ILE A 5 -4.65 -16.79 -15.99
N GLY A 6 -6.01 -16.82 -16.09
CA GLY A 6 -6.81 -15.67 -15.63
C GLY A 6 -6.68 -15.39 -14.13
N LEU A 7 -6.67 -16.43 -13.30
CA LEU A 7 -6.51 -16.28 -11.85
C LEU A 7 -5.07 -15.84 -11.49
N LEU A 8 -4.08 -16.36 -12.21
CA LEU A 8 -2.69 -15.92 -12.05
C LEU A 8 -2.54 -14.44 -12.39
N SER A 9 -3.09 -13.99 -13.52
CA SER A 9 -3.08 -12.59 -13.93
C SER A 9 -3.74 -11.67 -12.88
N LEU A 10 -4.84 -12.11 -12.29
CA LEU A 10 -5.54 -11.37 -11.23
C LEU A 10 -4.70 -11.25 -9.96
N ILE A 11 -3.99 -12.31 -9.56
CA ILE A 11 -3.06 -12.27 -8.42
C ILE A 11 -1.91 -11.29 -8.69
N MET A 12 -1.35 -11.30 -9.91
CA MET A 12 -0.30 -10.35 -10.30
C MET A 12 -0.78 -8.90 -10.25
N MET A 13 -2.03 -8.65 -10.68
CA MET A 13 -2.66 -7.35 -10.58
C MET A 13 -2.83 -6.90 -9.12
N PHE A 14 -3.21 -7.80 -8.22
CA PHE A 14 -3.29 -7.48 -6.79
C PHE A 14 -1.93 -7.10 -6.20
N TRP A 15 -0.86 -7.83 -6.53
CA TRP A 15 0.48 -7.47 -6.10
C TRP A 15 0.92 -6.09 -6.61
N PHE A 16 0.58 -5.78 -7.86
CA PHE A 16 0.82 -4.45 -8.43
C PHE A 16 0.08 -3.36 -7.64
N VAL A 17 -1.23 -3.54 -7.37
CA VAL A 17 -2.06 -2.57 -6.63
C VAL A 17 -1.55 -2.38 -5.20
N ILE A 18 -1.23 -3.45 -4.48
CA ILE A 18 -0.69 -3.39 -3.12
C ILE A 18 0.61 -2.59 -3.10
N SER A 19 1.54 -2.89 -4.00
CA SER A 19 2.81 -2.17 -4.11
C SER A 19 2.60 -0.69 -4.45
N PHE A 20 1.70 -0.40 -5.40
CA PHE A 20 1.39 0.96 -5.80
C PHE A 20 0.92 1.81 -4.60
N ILE A 21 -0.05 1.28 -3.84
CA ILE A 21 -0.60 1.97 -2.65
C ILE A 21 0.45 2.12 -1.54
N THR A 22 1.26 1.09 -1.31
CA THR A 22 2.30 1.14 -0.27
C THR A 22 3.40 2.15 -0.60
N ASN A 23 3.83 2.20 -1.86
CA ASN A 23 4.96 3.03 -2.27
C ASN A 23 4.59 4.48 -2.60
N ILE A 24 3.31 4.82 -2.79
CA ILE A 24 2.86 6.20 -2.97
C ILE A 24 3.01 7.03 -1.69
N LEU A 25 3.06 6.37 -0.54
CA LEU A 25 3.19 7.04 0.77
C LEU A 25 4.48 7.87 0.87
N GLY A 26 5.60 7.37 0.32
CA GLY A 26 6.89 8.08 0.35
C GLY A 26 6.84 9.45 -0.32
N PRO A 27 6.46 9.55 -1.59
CA PRO A 27 6.32 10.82 -2.29
C PRO A 27 5.27 11.78 -1.69
N LEU A 28 4.27 11.27 -0.96
CA LEU A 28 3.26 12.08 -0.28
C LEU A 28 3.80 12.83 0.95
N ILE A 29 4.89 12.37 1.56
CA ILE A 29 5.40 12.94 2.82
C ILE A 29 5.71 14.44 2.72
N PRO A 30 6.42 14.97 1.70
CA PRO A 30 6.69 16.38 1.57
C PRO A 30 5.43 17.24 1.51
N ASP A 31 4.41 16.79 0.77
CA ASP A 31 3.16 17.54 0.64
C ASP A 31 2.34 17.50 1.93
N ILE A 32 2.42 16.41 2.70
CA ILE A 32 1.83 16.32 4.04
C ILE A 32 2.53 17.30 5.00
N ILE A 33 3.85 17.38 4.96
CA ILE A 33 4.62 18.34 5.79
C ILE A 33 4.18 19.77 5.50
N SER A 34 4.08 20.15 4.24
CA SER A 34 3.66 21.49 3.85
C SER A 34 2.19 21.75 4.16
N GLY A 35 1.30 20.80 3.84
CA GLY A 35 -0.14 20.93 4.03
C GLY A 35 -0.57 21.04 5.50
N PHE A 36 0.09 20.31 6.41
CA PHE A 36 -0.15 20.39 7.84
C PHE A 36 0.79 21.34 8.59
N SER A 37 1.68 22.07 7.88
CA SER A 37 2.69 22.97 8.45
C SER A 37 3.48 22.32 9.59
N LEU A 38 3.93 21.07 9.36
CA LEU A 38 4.63 20.30 10.39
C LEU A 38 6.01 20.90 10.65
N THR A 39 6.19 21.53 11.79
CA THR A 39 7.47 22.17 12.22
C THR A 39 8.50 21.15 12.68
N ASN A 40 8.08 19.94 13.03
CA ASN A 40 8.96 18.88 13.53
C ASN A 40 9.00 17.72 12.54
N LEU A 41 10.17 17.45 11.97
CA LEU A 41 10.41 16.34 11.03
C LEU A 41 10.06 14.96 11.63
N ALA A 42 10.15 14.81 12.96
CA ALA A 42 9.73 13.58 13.64
C ALA A 42 8.24 13.26 13.42
N MET A 43 7.39 14.28 13.31
CA MET A 43 5.97 14.09 13.02
C MET A 43 5.76 13.45 11.63
N ALA A 44 6.53 13.85 10.64
CA ALA A 44 6.48 13.23 9.32
C ALA A 44 6.90 11.75 9.36
N GLY A 45 7.85 11.39 10.21
CA GLY A 45 8.29 10.02 10.43
C GLY A 45 7.22 9.10 11.07
N PHE A 46 6.27 9.67 11.82
CA PHE A 46 5.16 8.86 12.38
C PHE A 46 4.22 8.31 11.32
N ILE A 47 4.09 8.95 10.17
CA ILE A 47 3.18 8.53 9.10
C ILE A 47 3.52 7.12 8.60
N PRO A 48 4.73 6.86 8.06
CA PRO A 48 5.12 5.50 7.67
C PRO A 48 5.22 4.57 8.90
N THR A 49 5.60 5.08 10.06
CA THR A 49 5.70 4.27 11.29
C THR A 49 4.35 3.66 11.66
N PHE A 50 3.27 4.44 11.70
CA PHE A 50 1.93 3.93 12.01
C PHE A 50 1.45 2.91 10.98
N PHE A 51 1.75 3.13 9.70
CA PHE A 51 1.45 2.17 8.65
C PHE A 51 2.18 0.84 8.87
N PHE A 52 3.50 0.86 9.09
CA PHE A 52 4.29 -0.36 9.24
C PHE A 52 4.08 -1.07 10.57
N ILE A 53 3.79 -0.35 11.67
CA ILE A 53 3.40 -0.96 12.95
C ILE A 53 2.08 -1.72 12.79
N ALA A 54 1.08 -1.12 12.16
CA ALA A 54 -0.19 -1.78 11.88
C ALA A 54 -0.01 -3.03 11.02
N TYR A 55 0.84 -2.91 10.00
CA TYR A 55 1.22 -4.02 9.13
C TYR A 55 1.87 -5.17 9.92
N ALA A 56 2.82 -4.87 10.79
CA ALA A 56 3.49 -5.87 11.64
C ALA A 56 2.52 -6.56 12.62
N ILE A 57 1.66 -5.77 13.28
CA ILE A 57 0.65 -6.28 14.23
C ILE A 57 -0.32 -7.23 13.52
N MET A 58 -0.78 -6.89 12.31
CA MET A 58 -1.81 -7.66 11.60
C MET A 58 -1.27 -8.89 10.87
N SER A 59 0.01 -8.96 10.57
CA SER A 59 0.58 -10.07 9.78
C SER A 59 0.36 -11.44 10.42
N ILE A 60 0.48 -11.58 11.73
CA ILE A 60 0.22 -12.84 12.46
C ILE A 60 -1.29 -13.12 12.58
N PRO A 61 -2.14 -12.18 13.06
CA PRO A 61 -3.58 -12.38 13.10
C PRO A 61 -4.20 -12.68 11.73
N ALA A 62 -3.70 -12.09 10.66
CA ALA A 62 -4.20 -12.34 9.30
C ALA A 62 -4.05 -13.81 8.90
N GLY A 63 -2.93 -14.47 9.25
CA GLY A 63 -2.75 -15.90 9.05
C GLY A 63 -3.80 -16.73 9.80
N ILE A 64 -4.02 -16.43 11.08
CA ILE A 64 -5.04 -17.10 11.91
C ILE A 64 -6.45 -16.89 11.35
N LEU A 65 -6.75 -15.70 10.85
CA LEU A 65 -8.04 -15.39 10.22
C LEU A 65 -8.25 -16.20 8.93
N ILE A 66 -7.21 -16.39 8.14
CA ILE A 66 -7.26 -17.22 6.93
C ILE A 66 -7.55 -18.68 7.29
N ASP A 67 -6.85 -19.22 8.28
CA ASP A 67 -7.05 -20.59 8.73
C ASP A 67 -8.47 -20.84 9.29
N ARG A 68 -9.05 -19.83 9.93
CA ARG A 68 -10.36 -19.93 10.58
C ARG A 68 -11.54 -19.65 9.65
N PHE A 69 -11.43 -18.63 8.81
CA PHE A 69 -12.54 -18.11 8.00
C PHE A 69 -12.35 -18.36 6.50
N GLY A 70 -11.15 -18.79 6.10
CA GLY A 70 -10.78 -18.96 4.70
C GLY A 70 -10.28 -17.66 4.05
N GLU A 71 -9.76 -17.79 2.83
CA GLU A 71 -9.08 -16.73 2.09
C GLU A 71 -10.04 -15.59 1.65
N LYS A 72 -11.27 -15.94 1.22
CA LYS A 72 -12.23 -14.99 0.61
C LYS A 72 -12.66 -13.87 1.55
N PRO A 73 -13.12 -14.15 2.80
CA PRO A 73 -13.52 -13.08 3.73
C PRO A 73 -12.34 -12.19 4.12
N VAL A 74 -11.15 -12.78 4.31
CA VAL A 74 -9.95 -12.04 4.69
C VAL A 74 -9.49 -11.13 3.55
N LEU A 75 -9.55 -11.61 2.30
CA LEU A 75 -9.29 -10.79 1.11
C LEU A 75 -10.25 -9.61 1.01
N PHE A 76 -11.55 -9.85 1.22
CA PHE A 76 -12.57 -8.79 1.20
C PHE A 76 -12.32 -7.73 2.28
N CYS A 77 -12.07 -8.16 3.52
CA CYS A 77 -11.72 -7.25 4.62
C CYS A 77 -10.42 -6.50 4.33
N GLY A 78 -9.44 -7.16 3.71
CA GLY A 78 -8.18 -6.55 3.32
C GLY A 78 -8.33 -5.39 2.33
N PHE A 79 -9.30 -5.44 1.41
CA PHE A 79 -9.64 -4.32 0.54
C PHE A 79 -10.54 -3.28 1.22
N LEU A 80 -11.42 -3.72 2.10
CA LEU A 80 -12.35 -2.82 2.81
C LEU A 80 -11.62 -1.87 3.76
N MET A 81 -10.59 -2.36 4.47
CA MET A 81 -9.81 -1.56 5.42
C MET A 81 -9.16 -0.32 4.79
N PRO A 82 -8.38 -0.41 3.70
CA PRO A 82 -7.82 0.76 3.03
C PRO A 82 -8.89 1.73 2.52
N PHE A 83 -10.01 1.20 2.04
CA PHE A 83 -11.15 2.02 1.61
C PHE A 83 -11.73 2.84 2.77
N ILE A 84 -11.98 2.20 3.92
CA ILE A 84 -12.44 2.88 5.13
C ILE A 84 -11.42 3.91 5.61
N GLY A 85 -10.13 3.55 5.66
CA GLY A 85 -9.06 4.47 6.06
C GLY A 85 -9.00 5.71 5.19
N THR A 86 -9.13 5.55 3.88
CA THR A 86 -9.13 6.67 2.93
C THR A 86 -10.35 7.59 3.12
N ILE A 87 -11.55 7.03 3.29
CA ILE A 87 -12.76 7.81 3.54
C ILE A 87 -12.66 8.56 4.87
N LEU A 88 -12.15 7.91 5.91
CA LEU A 88 -12.00 8.52 7.22
C LEU A 88 -11.14 9.79 7.16
N PHE A 89 -10.02 9.72 6.46
CA PHE A 89 -9.15 10.87 6.22
C PHE A 89 -9.84 11.94 5.36
N ALA A 90 -10.54 11.55 4.30
CA ALA A 90 -11.25 12.47 3.43
C ALA A 90 -12.35 13.25 4.15
N CYS A 91 -13.06 12.63 5.12
CA CYS A 91 -14.09 13.28 5.91
C CYS A 91 -13.52 14.26 6.94
N MET A 92 -12.35 13.97 7.51
CA MET A 92 -11.72 14.78 8.56
C MET A 92 -10.22 14.90 8.32
N PRO A 93 -9.75 15.83 7.46
CA PRO A 93 -8.35 15.95 7.09
C PRO A 93 -7.53 16.63 8.21
N THR A 94 -7.32 15.90 9.32
CA THR A 94 -6.48 16.31 10.44
C THR A 94 -5.30 15.38 10.59
N TYR A 95 -4.19 15.86 11.15
CA TYR A 95 -3.00 15.03 11.34
C TYR A 95 -3.24 13.75 12.18
N PRO A 96 -3.97 13.76 13.32
CA PRO A 96 -4.30 12.54 14.04
C PRO A 96 -5.14 11.55 13.20
N MET A 97 -6.05 12.06 12.37
CA MET A 97 -6.87 11.25 11.50
C MET A 97 -6.05 10.64 10.35
N LEU A 98 -5.04 11.36 9.85
CA LEU A 98 -4.08 10.84 8.90
C LEU A 98 -3.34 9.63 9.47
N LEU A 99 -2.84 9.71 10.72
CA LEU A 99 -2.16 8.61 11.38
C LEU A 99 -3.09 7.40 11.59
N ALA A 100 -4.33 7.65 12.03
CA ALA A 100 -5.35 6.61 12.18
C ALA A 100 -5.67 5.94 10.83
N SER A 101 -5.80 6.72 9.77
CA SER A 101 -6.02 6.22 8.40
C SER A 101 -4.86 5.38 7.91
N CYS A 102 -3.61 5.83 8.08
CA CYS A 102 -2.42 5.07 7.73
C CYS A 102 -2.36 3.74 8.50
N PHE A 103 -2.75 3.74 9.77
CA PHE A 103 -2.83 2.53 10.58
C PHE A 103 -3.87 1.54 10.01
N ILE A 104 -5.08 2.00 9.72
CA ILE A 104 -6.15 1.16 9.15
C ILE A 104 -5.75 0.61 7.77
N ILE A 105 -5.12 1.43 6.92
CA ILE A 105 -4.61 1.03 5.62
C ILE A 105 -3.53 -0.05 5.79
N GLY A 106 -2.61 0.13 6.75
CA GLY A 106 -1.56 -0.85 7.05
C GLY A 106 -2.11 -2.21 7.48
N LEU A 107 -3.17 -2.24 8.32
CA LEU A 107 -3.87 -3.47 8.68
C LEU A 107 -4.42 -4.20 7.44
N GLY A 108 -5.11 -3.49 6.55
CA GLY A 108 -5.66 -4.04 5.32
C GLY A 108 -4.59 -4.58 4.37
N MET A 109 -3.48 -3.85 4.20
CA MET A 109 -2.38 -4.27 3.33
C MET A 109 -1.71 -5.56 3.84
N ALA A 110 -1.54 -5.71 5.17
CA ALA A 110 -1.03 -6.95 5.75
C ALA A 110 -1.97 -8.14 5.47
N MET A 111 -3.28 -7.94 5.61
CA MET A 111 -4.27 -8.98 5.29
C MET A 111 -4.19 -9.40 3.82
N LEU A 112 -4.12 -8.45 2.89
CA LEU A 112 -4.03 -8.72 1.46
C LEU A 112 -2.78 -9.52 1.11
N GLN A 113 -1.61 -9.11 1.60
CA GLN A 113 -0.36 -9.83 1.31
C GLN A 113 -0.35 -11.24 1.90
N THR A 114 -0.89 -11.41 3.12
CA THR A 114 -0.95 -12.72 3.76
C THR A 114 -1.85 -13.69 3.00
N VAL A 115 -2.98 -13.23 2.44
CA VAL A 115 -3.89 -14.05 1.62
C VAL A 115 -3.28 -14.39 0.26
N LEU A 116 -2.53 -13.47 -0.36
CA LEU A 116 -2.00 -13.69 -1.71
C LEU A 116 -0.94 -14.79 -1.76
N ASN A 117 -0.17 -15.00 -0.67
CA ASN A 117 0.86 -16.03 -0.63
C ASN A 117 0.32 -17.47 -0.82
N PRO A 118 -0.67 -17.96 -0.06
CA PRO A 118 -1.25 -19.26 -0.30
C PRO A 118 -1.99 -19.35 -1.64
N LEU A 119 -2.64 -18.28 -2.08
CA LEU A 119 -3.29 -18.21 -3.39
C LEU A 119 -2.30 -18.41 -4.54
N GLN A 120 -1.12 -17.80 -4.48
CA GLN A 120 -0.06 -18.00 -5.47
C GLN A 120 0.36 -19.48 -5.54
N ARG A 121 0.52 -20.13 -4.39
CA ARG A 121 0.87 -21.55 -4.30
C ARG A 121 -0.21 -22.44 -4.91
N ALA A 122 -1.48 -22.16 -4.60
CA ALA A 122 -2.61 -22.90 -5.12
C ALA A 122 -2.76 -22.80 -6.65
N VAL A 123 -2.49 -21.62 -7.22
CA VAL A 123 -2.65 -21.33 -8.66
C VAL A 123 -1.42 -21.69 -9.47
N GLY A 124 -0.22 -21.47 -8.95
CA GLY A 124 1.04 -21.78 -9.61
C GLY A 124 1.39 -23.27 -9.60
N GLY A 125 0.84 -24.02 -8.64
CA GLY A 125 1.26 -25.39 -8.33
C GLY A 125 2.59 -25.41 -7.57
N GLU A 126 2.86 -26.49 -6.85
CA GLU A 126 4.08 -26.60 -6.03
C GLU A 126 5.37 -26.54 -6.86
N GLU A 127 5.37 -27.12 -8.06
CA GLU A 127 6.53 -27.15 -8.94
C GLU A 127 6.92 -25.76 -9.48
N ASN A 128 5.94 -24.86 -9.69
CA ASN A 128 6.17 -23.53 -10.26
C ASN A 128 6.01 -22.40 -9.23
N TYR A 129 5.83 -22.73 -7.96
CA TYR A 129 5.59 -21.72 -6.91
C TYR A 129 6.69 -20.67 -6.84
N ALA A 130 7.96 -21.09 -6.90
CA ALA A 130 9.10 -20.18 -6.87
C ALA A 130 9.04 -19.17 -8.04
N PHE A 131 8.77 -19.65 -9.26
CA PHE A 131 8.65 -18.77 -10.44
C PHE A 131 7.47 -17.80 -10.31
N VAL A 132 6.33 -18.26 -9.81
CA VAL A 132 5.13 -17.41 -9.61
C VAL A 132 5.38 -16.37 -8.51
N ALA A 133 6.08 -16.75 -7.45
CA ALA A 133 6.45 -15.82 -6.38
C ALA A 133 7.41 -14.73 -6.88
N GLU A 134 8.43 -15.09 -7.67
CA GLU A 134 9.35 -14.12 -8.27
C GLU A 134 8.64 -13.20 -9.28
N LEU A 135 7.71 -13.74 -10.07
CA LEU A 135 6.90 -12.93 -10.97
C LEU A 135 6.03 -11.91 -10.20
N ALA A 136 5.48 -12.30 -9.06
CA ALA A 136 4.74 -11.40 -8.18
C ALA A 136 5.64 -10.30 -7.60
N GLN A 137 6.84 -10.63 -7.16
CA GLN A 137 7.82 -9.65 -6.69
C GLN A 137 8.27 -8.70 -7.82
N PHE A 138 8.40 -9.21 -9.04
CA PHE A 138 8.66 -8.38 -10.22
C PHE A 138 7.54 -7.37 -10.47
N MET A 139 6.27 -7.79 -10.41
CA MET A 139 5.11 -6.89 -10.50
C MET A 139 5.10 -5.86 -9.36
N PHE A 140 5.45 -6.28 -8.14
CA PHE A 140 5.64 -5.39 -7.00
C PHE A 140 6.71 -4.34 -7.26
N GLY A 141 7.87 -4.73 -7.81
CA GLY A 141 8.96 -3.83 -8.17
C GLY A 141 8.57 -2.81 -9.24
N ILE A 142 7.87 -3.24 -10.31
CA ILE A 142 7.36 -2.34 -11.34
C ILE A 142 6.42 -1.29 -10.74
N ALA A 143 5.48 -1.70 -9.90
CA ALA A 143 4.53 -0.78 -9.28
C ALA A 143 5.23 0.20 -8.32
N SER A 144 6.24 -0.25 -7.58
CA SER A 144 7.07 0.58 -6.71
C SER A 144 7.80 1.68 -7.49
N PHE A 145 8.25 1.38 -8.71
CA PHE A 145 8.88 2.36 -9.59
C PHE A 145 7.87 3.32 -10.23
N ILE A 146 6.71 2.82 -10.64
CA ILE A 146 5.66 3.61 -11.32
C ILE A 146 4.95 4.55 -10.33
N SER A 147 4.74 4.12 -9.09
CA SER A 147 3.96 4.86 -8.10
C SER A 147 4.46 6.30 -7.87
N PRO A 148 5.75 6.56 -7.62
CA PRO A 148 6.27 7.92 -7.48
C PRO A 148 6.14 8.75 -8.76
N LEU A 149 6.29 8.13 -9.94
CA LEU A 149 6.17 8.81 -11.23
C LEU A 149 4.74 9.29 -11.48
N VAL A 150 3.76 8.43 -11.21
CA VAL A 150 2.33 8.79 -11.33
C VAL A 150 1.99 9.90 -10.34
N TYR A 151 2.44 9.80 -9.09
CA TYR A 151 2.24 10.85 -8.10
C TYR A 151 2.79 12.20 -8.57
N THR A 152 4.06 12.24 -8.98
CA THR A 152 4.72 13.46 -9.48
C THR A 152 4.00 14.04 -10.70
N TYR A 153 3.55 13.19 -11.62
CA TYR A 153 2.77 13.62 -12.79
C TYR A 153 1.44 14.26 -12.39
N LEU A 154 0.72 13.64 -11.44
CA LEU A 154 -0.57 14.14 -10.97
C LEU A 154 -0.42 15.49 -10.24
N ILE A 155 0.53 15.61 -9.32
CA ILE A 155 0.78 16.88 -8.60
C ILE A 155 1.15 17.99 -9.56
N LYS A 156 2.07 17.73 -10.50
CA LYS A 156 2.46 18.73 -11.51
C LYS A 156 1.30 19.23 -12.34
N LYS A 157 0.32 18.37 -12.61
CA LYS A 157 -0.85 18.71 -13.46
C LYS A 157 -1.98 19.35 -12.67
N LEU A 158 -2.25 18.89 -11.44
CA LEU A 158 -3.39 19.29 -10.64
C LEU A 158 -3.08 20.47 -9.71
N ASP A 159 -1.87 20.53 -9.20
CA ASP A 159 -1.42 21.59 -8.30
C ASP A 159 0.04 21.98 -8.61
N PRO A 160 0.25 22.76 -9.69
CA PRO A 160 1.58 23.19 -10.10
C PRO A 160 2.27 24.10 -9.07
N VAL A 161 1.53 24.80 -8.22
CA VAL A 161 2.08 25.69 -7.19
C VAL A 161 2.75 24.88 -6.08
N THR A 162 2.08 23.86 -5.56
CA THR A 162 2.65 22.93 -4.58
C THR A 162 3.83 22.15 -5.14
N TYR A 163 3.79 21.77 -6.42
CA TYR A 163 4.90 21.09 -7.09
C TYR A 163 6.17 21.95 -7.14
N GLU A 164 6.06 23.22 -7.54
CA GLU A 164 7.21 24.14 -7.60
C GLU A 164 7.74 24.49 -6.19
N ALA A 165 6.86 24.62 -5.20
CA ALA A 165 7.28 24.84 -3.81
C ALA A 165 8.07 23.65 -3.25
N GLY A 166 7.62 22.41 -3.49
CA GLY A 166 8.33 21.20 -3.09
C GLY A 166 9.69 21.05 -3.77
N LYS A 167 9.80 21.41 -5.05
CA LYS A 167 11.05 21.36 -5.79
C LYS A 167 12.11 22.31 -5.21
N ASN A 168 11.72 23.51 -4.79
CA ASN A 168 12.64 24.51 -4.24
C ASN A 168 13.24 24.04 -2.89
N ILE A 169 12.49 23.32 -2.06
CA ILE A 169 12.97 22.75 -0.80
C ILE A 169 14.14 21.76 -1.03
N PHE A 170 14.13 21.00 -2.14
CA PHE A 170 15.20 20.05 -2.46
C PHE A 170 16.41 20.68 -3.16
N ILE A 171 16.28 21.89 -3.73
CA ILE A 171 17.38 22.58 -4.42
C ILE A 171 18.19 23.44 -3.43
N ASP A 172 17.55 23.95 -2.38
CA ASP A 172 18.16 24.84 -1.38
C ASP A 172 18.72 24.08 -0.16
N SER A 173 18.64 22.76 -0.12
CA SER A 173 19.22 21.91 0.93
C SER A 173 20.47 21.18 0.44
#